data_345b2944f9bee6819498741ecc867f47
#
_entry.id   345b2944f9bee6819498741ecc867f47
#
_cell.length_a   1.000
_cell.length_b   1.000
_cell.length_c   1.000
_cell.angle_alpha   90.00
_cell.angle_beta   90.00
_cell.angle_gamma   90.00
#
_symmetry.space_group_name_H-M   'P 1'
#
loop_
_entity.id
_entity.type
_entity.pdbx_description
1 polymer ?
#
loop_
_entity_poly.entity_id
_entity_poly.type
_entity_poly.pdbx_seq_one_letter_code
_entity_poly.pdbx_strand_id
1 'polypeptide(L)'
;MKIYIDLIIILNFFLDFLLLLGVSLILRRNTKLIRIIIGALIGGLSILLLFIKISSFELFFIKVLISIVMVFASFGFKSFKYFINNILYLYLLSIILGGFLYFINDELSYKSEGLIFFHNGFSINIILIILLSPIMIIFYVKQVRNQKDNLSKYYEVDITFLNGKTKHLTGFLDTGNNLYDPYKKRPVIVINKSLIENYNPRCILVPCITVNKESMIKCFRVKKIVVNGKKIESECLVGISDNNFKMDKVDLLLHKKIIKEI
;
A
#
# COMPACT_ATOMS: atom_id res chain seq x y z
N MET A 1 -34.94 -31.29 4.64
CA MET A 1 -34.13 -30.07 4.86
C MET A 1 -34.09 -29.29 3.55
N LYS A 2 -34.64 -28.09 3.51
CA LYS A 2 -34.50 -27.21 2.33
C LYS A 2 -33.17 -26.47 2.44
N ILE A 3 -32.20 -26.84 1.60
CA ILE A 3 -30.89 -26.16 1.55
C ILE A 3 -31.04 -24.98 0.61
N TYR A 4 -30.91 -23.78 1.12
CA TYR A 4 -30.88 -22.55 0.33
C TYR A 4 -29.48 -22.34 -0.22
N ILE A 5 -29.24 -22.89 -1.42
CA ILE A 5 -27.91 -22.89 -2.07
C ILE A 5 -27.45 -21.47 -2.40
N ASP A 6 -28.36 -20.63 -2.83
CA ASP A 6 -28.16 -19.20 -3.08
C ASP A 6 -27.59 -18.47 -1.86
N LEU A 7 -28.16 -18.69 -0.69
CA LEU A 7 -27.69 -18.12 0.56
C LEU A 7 -26.29 -18.60 0.93
N ILE A 8 -26.02 -19.89 0.73
CA ILE A 8 -24.70 -20.47 1.05
C ILE A 8 -23.62 -19.93 0.09
N ILE A 9 -23.91 -19.79 -1.20
CA ILE A 9 -22.99 -19.20 -2.18
C ILE A 9 -22.67 -17.75 -1.82
N ILE A 10 -23.69 -16.96 -1.51
CA ILE A 10 -23.53 -15.55 -1.12
C ILE A 10 -22.67 -15.45 0.15
N LEU A 11 -22.95 -16.28 1.15
CA LEU A 11 -22.21 -16.30 2.41
C LEU A 11 -20.74 -16.65 2.20
N ASN A 12 -20.42 -17.68 1.43
CA ASN A 12 -19.05 -18.05 1.12
C ASN A 12 -18.33 -16.97 0.30
N PHE A 13 -19.01 -16.37 -0.69
CA PHE A 13 -18.45 -15.24 -1.43
C PHE A 13 -18.05 -14.11 -0.50
N PHE A 14 -18.90 -13.70 0.43
CA PHE A 14 -18.59 -12.62 1.38
C PHE A 14 -17.49 -12.99 2.37
N LEU A 15 -17.44 -14.24 2.84
CA LEU A 15 -16.36 -14.71 3.70
C LEU A 15 -15.01 -14.66 2.97
N ASP A 16 -14.94 -15.20 1.75
CA ASP A 16 -13.74 -15.19 0.93
C ASP A 16 -13.31 -13.74 0.57
N PHE A 17 -14.30 -12.87 0.33
CA PHE A 17 -14.05 -11.44 0.12
C PHE A 17 -13.40 -10.78 1.35
N LEU A 18 -13.92 -11.04 2.55
CA LEU A 18 -13.35 -10.53 3.79
C LEU A 18 -11.95 -11.08 4.05
N LEU A 19 -11.73 -12.38 3.79
CA LEU A 19 -10.41 -13.00 3.93
C LEU A 19 -9.38 -12.36 2.99
N LEU A 20 -9.68 -12.23 1.70
CA LEU A 20 -8.79 -11.62 0.72
C LEU A 20 -8.55 -10.14 1.01
N LEU A 21 -9.58 -9.41 1.45
CA LEU A 21 -9.46 -8.03 1.88
C LEU A 21 -8.55 -7.90 3.10
N GLY A 22 -8.69 -8.80 4.08
CA GLY A 22 -7.84 -8.89 5.27
C GLY A 22 -6.37 -9.14 4.92
N VAL A 23 -6.09 -10.08 3.99
CA VAL A 23 -4.74 -10.31 3.47
C VAL A 23 -4.16 -9.04 2.85
N SER A 24 -4.97 -8.34 2.03
CA SER A 24 -4.57 -7.07 1.42
C SER A 24 -4.23 -6.00 2.44
N LEU A 25 -5.01 -5.90 3.52
CA LEU A 25 -4.81 -4.94 4.61
C LEU A 25 -3.54 -5.25 5.40
N ILE A 26 -3.38 -6.48 5.89
CA ILE A 26 -2.27 -6.88 6.76
C ILE A 26 -0.93 -6.78 6.01
N LEU A 27 -0.88 -7.30 4.79
CA LEU A 27 0.33 -7.29 3.98
C LEU A 27 0.53 -5.98 3.20
N ARG A 28 -0.34 -4.99 3.40
CA ARG A 28 -0.31 -3.67 2.72
C ARG A 28 -0.20 -3.81 1.21
N ARG A 29 -1.00 -4.71 0.61
CA ARG A 29 -0.99 -4.96 -0.84
C ARG A 29 -1.71 -3.83 -1.57
N ASN A 30 -1.08 -3.30 -2.62
CA ASN A 30 -1.72 -2.31 -3.50
C ASN A 30 -2.44 -3.05 -4.65
N THR A 31 -3.60 -3.63 -4.35
CA THR A 31 -4.43 -4.35 -5.32
C THR A 31 -5.74 -3.61 -5.56
N LYS A 32 -6.27 -3.69 -6.78
CA LYS A 32 -7.59 -3.11 -7.11
C LYS A 32 -8.69 -3.95 -6.47
N LEU A 33 -9.72 -3.30 -5.92
CA LEU A 33 -10.86 -3.98 -5.28
C LEU A 33 -11.51 -5.03 -6.21
N ILE A 34 -11.61 -4.72 -7.50
CA ILE A 34 -12.18 -5.64 -8.50
C ILE A 34 -11.46 -6.99 -8.56
N ARG A 35 -10.13 -7.03 -8.37
CA ARG A 35 -9.37 -8.28 -8.33
C ARG A 35 -9.68 -9.10 -7.08
N ILE A 36 -9.90 -8.43 -5.95
CA ILE A 36 -10.32 -9.09 -4.70
C ILE A 36 -11.70 -9.71 -4.89
N ILE A 37 -12.63 -8.99 -5.52
CA ILE A 37 -13.97 -9.49 -5.85
C ILE A 37 -13.89 -10.72 -6.78
N ILE A 38 -13.06 -10.70 -7.82
CA ILE A 38 -12.89 -11.85 -8.72
C ILE A 38 -12.36 -13.07 -7.96
N GLY A 39 -11.34 -12.88 -7.11
CA GLY A 39 -10.83 -13.97 -6.27
C GLY A 39 -11.89 -14.54 -5.32
N ALA A 40 -12.70 -13.68 -4.70
CA ALA A 40 -13.77 -14.09 -3.82
C ALA A 40 -14.90 -14.85 -4.56
N LEU A 41 -15.21 -14.47 -5.80
CA LEU A 41 -16.15 -15.21 -6.65
C LEU A 41 -15.65 -16.62 -6.94
N ILE A 42 -14.36 -16.78 -7.23
CA ILE A 42 -13.76 -18.11 -7.46
C ILE A 42 -13.89 -18.98 -6.20
N GLY A 43 -13.63 -18.41 -5.02
CA GLY A 43 -13.80 -19.10 -3.74
C GLY A 43 -15.25 -19.46 -3.46
N GLY A 44 -16.16 -18.50 -3.58
CA GLY A 44 -17.60 -18.73 -3.36
C GLY A 44 -18.20 -19.81 -4.27
N LEU A 45 -17.72 -19.91 -5.53
CA LEU A 45 -18.14 -20.96 -6.46
C LEU A 45 -17.66 -22.36 -6.04
N SER A 46 -16.69 -22.47 -5.14
CA SER A 46 -16.22 -23.77 -4.61
C SER A 46 -17.33 -24.59 -3.94
N ILE A 47 -18.41 -23.93 -3.51
CA ILE A 47 -19.57 -24.60 -2.93
C ILE A 47 -20.24 -25.58 -3.91
N LEU A 48 -20.08 -25.37 -5.21
CA LEU A 48 -20.62 -26.26 -6.24
C LEU A 48 -20.00 -27.66 -6.18
N LEU A 49 -18.83 -27.80 -5.56
CA LEU A 49 -18.19 -29.11 -5.32
C LEU A 49 -19.01 -30.00 -4.39
N LEU A 50 -19.93 -29.44 -3.58
CA LEU A 50 -20.83 -30.25 -2.75
C LEU A 50 -21.77 -31.16 -3.58
N PHE A 51 -22.01 -30.84 -4.84
CA PHE A 51 -22.87 -31.63 -5.72
C PHE A 51 -22.14 -32.76 -6.47
N ILE A 52 -20.80 -32.82 -6.31
CA ILE A 52 -19.97 -33.83 -6.96
C ILE A 52 -19.55 -34.86 -5.90
N LYS A 53 -19.71 -36.13 -6.22
CA LYS A 53 -19.21 -37.20 -5.34
C LYS A 53 -17.70 -37.30 -5.48
N ILE A 54 -17.00 -36.66 -4.52
CA ILE A 54 -15.53 -36.59 -4.45
C ILE A 54 -15.11 -37.20 -3.11
N SER A 55 -13.99 -37.94 -3.08
CA SER A 55 -13.44 -38.43 -1.82
C SER A 55 -12.93 -37.25 -0.95
N SER A 56 -12.92 -37.43 0.37
CA SER A 56 -12.45 -36.38 1.31
C SER A 56 -11.02 -35.94 1.02
N PHE A 57 -10.17 -36.85 0.58
CA PHE A 57 -8.80 -36.59 0.21
C PHE A 57 -8.66 -35.71 -1.04
N GLU A 58 -9.37 -36.08 -2.10
CA GLU A 58 -9.42 -35.29 -3.36
C GLU A 58 -10.00 -33.89 -3.10
N LEU A 59 -11.06 -33.81 -2.29
CA LEU A 59 -11.67 -32.53 -1.91
C LEU A 59 -10.69 -31.60 -1.22
N PHE A 60 -9.81 -32.15 -0.37
CA PHE A 60 -8.76 -31.36 0.27
C PHE A 60 -7.82 -30.71 -0.76
N PHE A 61 -7.31 -31.48 -1.74
CA PHE A 61 -6.42 -30.95 -2.77
C PHE A 61 -7.11 -29.94 -3.68
N ILE A 62 -8.37 -30.18 -4.04
CA ILE A 62 -9.14 -29.24 -4.83
C ILE A 62 -9.32 -27.91 -4.08
N LYS A 63 -9.61 -27.92 -2.78
CA LYS A 63 -9.70 -26.70 -1.97
C LYS A 63 -8.37 -25.94 -1.90
N VAL A 64 -7.26 -26.65 -1.76
CA VAL A 64 -5.93 -26.03 -1.81
C VAL A 64 -5.68 -25.38 -3.18
N LEU A 65 -6.02 -26.06 -4.27
CA LEU A 65 -5.88 -25.54 -5.61
C LEU A 65 -6.75 -24.30 -5.84
N ILE A 66 -8.00 -24.32 -5.38
CA ILE A 66 -8.90 -23.15 -5.44
C ILE A 66 -8.29 -21.97 -4.68
N SER A 67 -7.75 -22.17 -3.47
CA SER A 67 -7.13 -21.08 -2.71
C SER A 67 -5.91 -20.49 -3.43
N ILE A 68 -5.13 -21.31 -4.13
CA ILE A 68 -4.02 -20.87 -4.98
C ILE A 68 -4.54 -19.99 -6.13
N VAL A 69 -5.61 -20.41 -6.81
CA VAL A 69 -6.23 -19.64 -7.90
C VAL A 69 -6.84 -18.33 -7.39
N MET A 70 -7.52 -18.34 -6.24
CA MET A 70 -8.06 -17.14 -5.58
C MET A 70 -6.97 -16.10 -5.30
N VAL A 71 -5.85 -16.54 -4.70
CA VAL A 71 -4.71 -15.66 -4.38
C VAL A 71 -4.06 -15.13 -5.65
N PHE A 72 -3.91 -15.98 -6.69
CA PHE A 72 -3.36 -15.57 -7.97
C PHE A 72 -4.24 -14.51 -8.67
N ALA A 73 -5.55 -14.73 -8.72
CA ALA A 73 -6.51 -13.79 -9.30
C ALA A 73 -6.50 -12.44 -8.58
N SER A 74 -6.45 -12.46 -7.24
CA SER A 74 -6.52 -11.26 -6.40
C SER A 74 -5.22 -10.45 -6.42
N PHE A 75 -4.08 -11.11 -6.22
CA PHE A 75 -2.79 -10.44 -5.98
C PHE A 75 -1.80 -10.58 -7.13
N GLY A 76 -2.02 -11.52 -8.05
CA GLY A 76 -1.07 -11.86 -9.10
C GLY A 76 0.21 -12.49 -8.56
N PHE A 77 1.17 -12.72 -9.46
CA PHE A 77 2.48 -13.26 -9.13
C PHE A 77 3.57 -12.18 -9.31
N LYS A 78 4.28 -11.84 -8.24
CA LYS A 78 5.43 -10.90 -8.30
C LYS A 78 6.75 -11.59 -7.97
N SER A 79 6.73 -12.48 -6.97
CA SER A 79 7.84 -13.35 -6.59
C SER A 79 7.29 -14.54 -5.80
N PHE A 80 8.05 -15.63 -5.69
CA PHE A 80 7.64 -16.81 -4.94
C PHE A 80 7.36 -16.49 -3.47
N LYS A 81 8.24 -15.73 -2.82
CA LYS A 81 8.05 -15.27 -1.44
C LYS A 81 6.79 -14.42 -1.27
N TYR A 82 6.52 -13.51 -2.23
CA TYR A 82 5.31 -12.69 -2.23
C TYR A 82 4.05 -13.56 -2.29
N PHE A 83 4.05 -14.56 -3.18
CA PHE A 83 2.92 -15.43 -3.41
C PHE A 83 2.63 -16.35 -2.22
N ILE A 84 3.66 -17.01 -1.69
CA ILE A 84 3.55 -17.87 -0.50
C ILE A 84 3.06 -17.08 0.71
N ASN A 85 3.58 -15.87 0.95
CA ASN A 85 3.09 -15.04 2.03
C ASN A 85 1.59 -14.74 1.92
N ASN A 86 1.07 -14.46 0.72
CA ASN A 86 -0.36 -14.23 0.54
C ASN A 86 -1.18 -15.48 0.89
N ILE A 87 -0.73 -16.67 0.49
CA ILE A 87 -1.39 -17.96 0.81
C ILE A 87 -1.35 -18.21 2.33
N LEU A 88 -0.19 -18.07 2.96
CA LEU A 88 -0.04 -18.30 4.40
C LEU A 88 -0.97 -17.38 5.20
N TYR A 89 -1.01 -16.09 4.86
CA TYR A 89 -1.91 -15.15 5.53
C TYR A 89 -3.38 -15.40 5.23
N LEU A 90 -3.73 -15.91 4.03
CA LEU A 90 -5.10 -16.36 3.73
C LEU A 90 -5.53 -17.48 4.69
N TYR A 91 -4.72 -18.52 4.84
CA TYR A 91 -5.02 -19.63 5.76
C TYR A 91 -5.03 -19.20 7.23
N LEU A 92 -4.07 -18.38 7.64
CA LEU A 92 -4.02 -17.84 9.00
C LEU A 92 -5.29 -17.06 9.34
N LEU A 93 -5.71 -16.16 8.44
CA LEU A 93 -6.95 -15.40 8.62
C LEU A 93 -8.19 -16.29 8.57
N SER A 94 -8.21 -17.32 7.73
CA SER A 94 -9.35 -18.25 7.68
C SER A 94 -9.52 -19.02 8.98
N ILE A 95 -8.42 -19.44 9.63
CA ILE A 95 -8.44 -20.07 10.95
C ILE A 95 -8.96 -19.10 12.01
N ILE A 96 -8.43 -17.87 12.03
CA ILE A 96 -8.86 -16.84 12.98
C ILE A 96 -10.34 -16.51 12.80
N LEU A 97 -10.77 -16.23 11.56
CA LEU A 97 -12.15 -15.87 11.27
C LEU A 97 -13.10 -17.03 11.54
N GLY A 98 -12.72 -18.26 11.14
CA GLY A 98 -13.50 -19.46 11.39
C GLY A 98 -13.66 -19.74 12.88
N GLY A 99 -12.58 -19.65 13.65
CA GLY A 99 -12.62 -19.81 15.11
C GLY A 99 -13.45 -18.73 15.79
N PHE A 100 -13.33 -17.49 15.36
CA PHE A 100 -14.13 -16.36 15.86
C PHE A 100 -15.63 -16.54 15.55
N LEU A 101 -15.96 -16.92 14.32
CA LEU A 101 -17.34 -17.20 13.94
C LEU A 101 -17.92 -18.37 14.73
N TYR A 102 -17.15 -19.44 14.92
CA TYR A 102 -17.57 -20.57 15.72
C TYR A 102 -17.86 -20.15 17.17
N PHE A 103 -16.94 -19.43 17.81
CA PHE A 103 -17.10 -18.92 19.16
C PHE A 103 -18.36 -18.06 19.33
N ILE A 104 -18.55 -17.09 18.45
CA ILE A 104 -19.75 -16.20 18.49
C ILE A 104 -21.04 -17.00 18.27
N ASN A 105 -20.99 -17.98 17.37
CA ASN A 105 -22.16 -18.79 17.07
C ASN A 105 -22.51 -19.72 18.25
N ASP A 106 -21.51 -20.27 18.94
CA ASP A 106 -21.72 -21.12 20.12
C ASP A 106 -22.39 -20.33 21.25
N GLU A 107 -21.92 -19.10 21.49
CA GLU A 107 -22.46 -18.22 22.56
C GLU A 107 -23.85 -17.64 22.23
N LEU A 108 -24.15 -17.32 20.97
CA LEU A 108 -25.36 -16.58 20.58
C LEU A 108 -26.44 -17.45 19.95
N SER A 109 -26.17 -18.72 19.60
CA SER A 109 -27.15 -19.53 18.90
C SER A 109 -28.04 -20.33 19.83
N TYR A 110 -29.36 -20.27 19.58
CA TYR A 110 -30.33 -21.17 20.19
C TYR A 110 -30.53 -22.48 19.41
N LYS A 111 -30.13 -22.48 18.11
CA LYS A 111 -30.29 -23.64 17.22
C LYS A 111 -29.24 -23.61 16.15
N SER A 112 -28.59 -24.75 15.92
CA SER A 112 -27.66 -24.95 14.82
C SER A 112 -28.18 -26.01 13.84
N GLU A 113 -28.09 -25.75 12.54
CA GLU A 113 -28.33 -26.70 11.45
C GLU A 113 -27.07 -26.80 10.60
N GLY A 114 -26.19 -27.72 10.97
CA GLY A 114 -24.86 -27.88 10.37
C GLY A 114 -23.95 -26.70 10.67
N LEU A 115 -23.46 -26.02 9.64
CA LEU A 115 -22.59 -24.82 9.76
C LEU A 115 -23.37 -23.49 9.78
N ILE A 116 -24.71 -23.54 9.74
CA ILE A 116 -25.55 -22.34 9.79
C ILE A 116 -26.19 -22.24 11.17
N PHE A 117 -25.90 -21.16 11.85
CA PHE A 117 -26.38 -20.85 13.19
C PHE A 117 -27.46 -19.78 13.10
N PHE A 118 -28.54 -19.98 13.82
CA PHE A 118 -29.71 -19.11 13.78
C PHE A 118 -30.01 -18.51 15.15
N HIS A 119 -30.35 -17.25 15.16
CA HIS A 119 -30.95 -16.56 16.29
C HIS A 119 -32.25 -15.91 15.84
N ASN A 120 -33.38 -16.32 16.43
CA ASN A 120 -34.73 -15.83 16.06
C ASN A 120 -35.03 -15.87 14.54
N GLY A 121 -34.55 -16.90 13.83
CA GLY A 121 -34.75 -17.08 12.40
C GLY A 121 -33.72 -16.39 11.49
N PHE A 122 -32.82 -15.57 12.04
CA PHE A 122 -31.74 -14.92 11.29
C PHE A 122 -30.41 -15.68 11.41
N SER A 123 -29.69 -15.77 10.31
CA SER A 123 -28.34 -16.33 10.33
C SER A 123 -27.36 -15.36 10.98
N ILE A 124 -26.72 -15.80 12.08
CA ILE A 124 -25.71 -15.00 12.79
C ILE A 124 -24.54 -14.67 11.88
N ASN A 125 -24.14 -15.61 11.01
CA ASN A 125 -23.05 -15.41 10.06
C ASN A 125 -23.32 -14.25 9.10
N ILE A 126 -24.56 -14.09 8.62
CA ILE A 126 -24.95 -12.97 7.74
C ILE A 126 -24.89 -11.64 8.50
N ILE A 127 -25.38 -11.61 9.73
CA ILE A 127 -25.34 -10.39 10.57
C ILE A 127 -23.90 -9.94 10.78
N LEU A 128 -23.01 -10.87 11.12
CA LEU A 128 -21.59 -10.57 11.32
C LEU A 128 -20.91 -10.07 10.04
N ILE A 129 -21.20 -10.68 8.88
CA ILE A 129 -20.67 -10.22 7.59
C ILE A 129 -21.13 -8.80 7.26
N ILE A 130 -22.42 -8.50 7.44
CA ILE A 130 -22.97 -7.16 7.18
C ILE A 130 -22.33 -6.13 8.10
N LEU A 131 -21.99 -6.49 9.33
CA LEU A 131 -21.37 -5.58 10.29
C LEU A 131 -19.86 -5.40 10.04
N LEU A 132 -19.13 -6.45 9.67
CA LEU A 132 -17.68 -6.41 9.47
C LEU A 132 -17.28 -5.85 8.10
N SER A 133 -18.08 -6.11 7.04
CA SER A 133 -17.70 -5.72 5.67
C SER A 133 -17.53 -4.21 5.47
N PRO A 134 -18.42 -3.31 5.95
CA PRO A 134 -18.20 -1.87 5.77
C PRO A 134 -16.97 -1.37 6.52
N ILE A 135 -16.70 -1.89 7.73
CA ILE A 135 -15.52 -1.54 8.52
C ILE A 135 -14.25 -1.89 7.73
N MET A 136 -14.17 -3.10 7.22
CA MET A 136 -13.02 -3.58 6.43
C MET A 136 -12.83 -2.78 5.15
N ILE A 137 -13.91 -2.43 4.46
CA ILE A 137 -13.87 -1.60 3.24
C ILE A 137 -13.34 -0.20 3.56
N ILE A 138 -13.79 0.42 4.66
CA ILE A 138 -13.30 1.75 5.07
C ILE A 138 -11.79 1.71 5.33
N PHE A 139 -11.30 0.70 6.07
CA PHE A 139 -9.86 0.54 6.31
C PHE A 139 -9.09 0.32 5.00
N TYR A 140 -9.62 -0.48 4.08
CA TYR A 140 -9.01 -0.71 2.78
C TYR A 140 -8.90 0.57 1.95
N VAL A 141 -9.98 1.35 1.84
CA VAL A 141 -9.99 2.63 1.11
C VAL A 141 -8.99 3.60 1.73
N LYS A 142 -8.95 3.70 3.06
CA LYS A 142 -7.97 4.55 3.77
C LYS A 142 -6.54 4.12 3.49
N GLN A 143 -6.25 2.81 3.49
CA GLN A 143 -4.92 2.28 3.17
C GLN A 143 -4.50 2.59 1.74
N VAL A 144 -5.38 2.34 0.75
CA VAL A 144 -5.10 2.63 -0.67
C VAL A 144 -4.84 4.12 -0.88
N ARG A 145 -5.63 4.99 -0.22
CA ARG A 145 -5.45 6.44 -0.26
C ARG A 145 -4.08 6.84 0.31
N ASN A 146 -3.73 6.35 1.50
CA ASN A 146 -2.44 6.64 2.12
C ASN A 146 -1.25 6.16 1.26
N GLN A 147 -1.38 5.02 0.58
CA GLN A 147 -0.35 4.52 -0.33
C GLN A 147 -0.19 5.43 -1.55
N LYS A 148 -1.29 5.91 -2.13
CA LYS A 148 -1.25 6.88 -3.23
C LYS A 148 -0.61 8.20 -2.80
N ASP A 149 -1.00 8.72 -1.64
CA ASP A 149 -0.44 9.97 -1.09
C ASP A 149 1.07 9.85 -0.82
N ASN A 150 1.54 8.68 -0.40
CA ASN A 150 2.96 8.44 -0.22
C ASN A 150 3.72 8.31 -1.54
N LEU A 151 3.14 7.69 -2.57
CA LEU A 151 3.73 7.61 -3.92
C LEU A 151 3.76 8.97 -4.61
N SER A 152 2.77 9.85 -4.35
CA SER A 152 2.71 11.20 -4.90
C SER A 152 3.80 12.14 -4.37
N LYS A 153 4.58 11.72 -3.38
CA LYS A 153 5.72 12.49 -2.84
C LYS A 153 7.04 12.26 -3.60
N TYR A 154 7.08 11.31 -4.53
CA TYR A 154 8.25 11.06 -5.39
C TYR A 154 8.08 11.76 -6.73
N TYR A 155 9.13 12.42 -7.17
CA TYR A 155 9.18 13.23 -8.39
C TYR A 155 10.43 12.90 -9.19
N GLU A 156 10.31 12.90 -10.52
CA GLU A 156 11.48 12.88 -11.41
C GLU A 156 12.01 14.31 -11.53
N VAL A 157 13.30 14.49 -11.28
CA VAL A 157 13.92 15.80 -11.23
C VAL A 157 15.17 15.85 -12.08
N ASP A 158 15.17 16.75 -13.05
CA ASP A 158 16.34 17.04 -13.88
C ASP A 158 17.00 18.33 -13.42
N ILE A 159 18.26 18.21 -12.98
CA ILE A 159 19.05 19.37 -12.58
C ILE A 159 20.13 19.62 -13.63
N THR A 160 20.07 20.77 -14.28
CA THR A 160 21.13 21.25 -15.17
C THR A 160 22.06 22.16 -14.40
N PHE A 161 23.30 21.73 -14.24
CA PHE A 161 24.35 22.50 -13.54
C PHE A 161 24.87 23.64 -14.40
N LEU A 162 25.61 24.60 -13.80
CA LEU A 162 26.20 25.73 -14.50
C LEU A 162 27.22 25.31 -15.59
N ASN A 163 27.84 24.14 -15.44
CA ASN A 163 28.75 23.57 -16.44
C ASN A 163 28.03 22.90 -17.64
N GLY A 164 26.68 22.99 -17.70
CA GLY A 164 25.84 22.43 -18.76
C GLY A 164 25.50 20.95 -18.59
N LYS A 165 26.08 20.23 -17.64
CA LYS A 165 25.74 18.81 -17.39
C LYS A 165 24.35 18.71 -16.74
N THR A 166 23.54 17.78 -17.21
CA THR A 166 22.22 17.48 -16.62
C THR A 166 22.28 16.12 -15.92
N LYS A 167 21.68 16.03 -14.74
CA LYS A 167 21.48 14.76 -14.01
C LYS A 167 19.99 14.51 -13.84
N HIS A 168 19.59 13.25 -14.10
CA HIS A 168 18.26 12.72 -13.82
C HIS A 168 18.24 12.10 -12.44
N LEU A 169 17.41 12.58 -11.56
CA LEU A 169 17.41 12.26 -10.14
C LEU A 169 15.99 11.99 -9.63
N THR A 170 15.89 11.18 -8.60
CA THR A 170 14.63 10.95 -7.89
C THR A 170 14.52 11.89 -6.69
N GLY A 171 13.56 12.81 -6.75
CA GLY A 171 13.24 13.74 -5.69
C GLY A 171 12.14 13.23 -4.77
N PHE A 172 12.27 13.49 -3.47
CA PHE A 172 11.22 13.26 -2.48
C PHE A 172 10.74 14.62 -1.93
N LEU A 173 9.41 14.81 -1.91
CA LEU A 173 8.84 16.01 -1.30
C LEU A 173 8.96 15.91 0.23
N ASP A 174 9.87 16.69 0.77
CA ASP A 174 10.00 16.85 2.21
C ASP A 174 9.16 18.05 2.69
N THR A 175 8.00 17.75 3.28
CA THR A 175 7.10 18.78 3.84
C THR A 175 7.71 19.51 5.03
N GLY A 176 8.71 18.91 5.68
CA GLY A 176 9.50 19.51 6.77
C GLY A 176 10.60 20.44 6.29
N ASN A 177 10.98 20.38 5.00
CA ASN A 177 11.99 21.26 4.45
C ASN A 177 11.47 22.70 4.35
N ASN A 178 11.94 23.54 5.27
CA ASN A 178 11.66 24.97 5.36
C ASN A 178 12.93 25.82 5.13
N LEU A 179 13.94 25.26 4.46
CA LEU A 179 15.20 25.95 4.21
C LEU A 179 15.05 27.03 3.17
N TYR A 180 15.44 28.24 3.53
CA TYR A 180 15.49 29.38 2.63
C TYR A 180 16.85 30.07 2.72
N ASP A 181 17.32 30.55 1.58
CA ASP A 181 18.46 31.46 1.52
C ASP A 181 18.15 32.74 2.33
N PRO A 182 19.02 33.14 3.28
CA PRO A 182 18.79 34.30 4.14
C PRO A 182 18.75 35.62 3.34
N TYR A 183 19.44 35.69 2.19
CA TYR A 183 19.58 36.93 1.41
C TYR A 183 18.38 37.19 0.49
N LYS A 184 17.99 36.21 -0.32
CA LYS A 184 16.94 36.37 -1.34
C LYS A 184 15.69 35.53 -1.08
N LYS A 185 15.60 34.83 0.05
CA LYS A 185 14.47 33.96 0.40
C LYS A 185 14.16 32.88 -0.66
N ARG A 186 15.22 32.43 -1.37
CA ARG A 186 15.09 31.33 -2.35
C ARG A 186 14.94 29.99 -1.60
N PRO A 187 14.04 29.09 -2.06
CA PRO A 187 13.92 27.77 -1.47
C PRO A 187 15.16 26.93 -1.76
N VAL A 188 15.53 26.05 -0.82
CA VAL A 188 16.69 25.18 -0.92
C VAL A 188 16.22 23.74 -1.11
N ILE A 189 16.70 23.10 -2.19
CA ILE A 189 16.61 21.67 -2.43
C ILE A 189 17.86 21.03 -1.86
N VAL A 190 17.75 19.90 -1.16
CA VAL A 190 18.93 19.22 -0.58
C VAL A 190 19.25 17.97 -1.42
N ILE A 191 20.51 17.84 -1.86
CA ILE A 191 21.00 16.71 -2.68
C ILE A 191 22.04 15.90 -1.92
N ASN A 192 22.13 14.59 -2.18
CA ASN A 192 23.17 13.72 -1.64
C ASN A 192 24.55 14.14 -2.11
N LYS A 193 25.52 14.21 -1.19
CA LYS A 193 26.92 14.58 -1.48
C LYS A 193 27.58 13.66 -2.53
N SER A 194 27.31 12.36 -2.48
CA SER A 194 27.83 11.38 -3.43
C SER A 194 27.51 11.68 -4.90
N LEU A 195 26.44 12.42 -5.15
CA LEU A 195 26.04 12.79 -6.51
C LEU A 195 26.80 14.01 -7.07
N ILE A 196 27.58 14.72 -6.23
CA ILE A 196 28.25 15.98 -6.59
C ILE A 196 29.77 15.88 -6.43
N GLU A 197 30.34 14.72 -6.13
CA GLU A 197 31.78 14.55 -5.83
C GLU A 197 32.73 15.14 -6.89
N ASN A 198 32.29 15.16 -8.16
CA ASN A 198 33.06 15.68 -9.29
C ASN A 198 32.68 17.13 -9.70
N TYR A 199 31.92 17.84 -8.84
CA TYR A 199 31.48 19.21 -9.11
C TYR A 199 31.79 20.12 -7.94
N ASN A 200 32.67 21.10 -8.15
CA ASN A 200 33.07 22.06 -7.11
C ASN A 200 32.50 23.47 -7.41
N PRO A 201 31.22 23.71 -7.08
CA PRO A 201 30.58 25.01 -7.32
C PRO A 201 30.99 26.06 -6.30
N ARG A 202 30.84 27.34 -6.65
CA ARG A 202 30.85 28.42 -5.65
C ARG A 202 29.66 28.27 -4.72
N CYS A 203 29.95 28.03 -3.42
CA CYS A 203 28.92 27.79 -2.42
C CYS A 203 28.61 29.04 -1.61
N ILE A 204 27.33 29.14 -1.22
CA ILE A 204 26.79 30.07 -0.25
C ILE A 204 26.43 29.26 0.99
N LEU A 205 26.76 29.72 2.17
CA LEU A 205 26.37 29.09 3.44
C LEU A 205 24.95 29.50 3.80
N VAL A 206 24.08 28.54 4.02
CA VAL A 206 22.70 28.74 4.47
C VAL A 206 22.52 28.10 5.84
N PRO A 207 22.04 28.86 6.85
CA PRO A 207 21.78 28.31 8.19
C PRO A 207 20.67 27.28 8.11
N CYS A 208 20.93 26.10 8.71
CA CYS A 208 20.00 25.00 8.82
C CYS A 208 19.81 24.65 10.30
N ILE A 209 18.60 24.81 10.78
CA ILE A 209 18.20 24.41 12.13
C ILE A 209 17.47 23.09 12.04
N THR A 210 18.05 22.05 12.59
CA THR A 210 17.42 20.75 12.79
C THR A 210 17.05 20.57 14.25
N VAL A 211 16.19 19.59 14.57
CA VAL A 211 15.73 19.31 15.94
C VAL A 211 16.89 19.15 16.93
N ASN A 212 18.05 18.66 16.46
CA ASN A 212 19.17 18.30 17.33
C ASN A 212 20.44 19.16 17.11
N LYS A 213 20.47 20.02 16.09
CA LYS A 213 21.69 20.74 15.74
C LYS A 213 21.43 21.97 14.87
N GLU A 214 22.08 23.07 15.20
CA GLU A 214 22.28 24.19 14.28
C GLU A 214 23.52 23.93 13.43
N SER A 215 23.39 24.03 12.10
CA SER A 215 24.48 23.82 11.16
C SER A 215 24.36 24.72 9.94
N MET A 216 25.43 24.79 9.16
CA MET A 216 25.47 25.57 7.92
C MET A 216 25.52 24.58 6.75
N ILE A 217 24.57 24.68 5.84
CA ILE A 217 24.55 23.88 4.61
C ILE A 217 25.21 24.67 3.47
N LYS A 218 26.13 24.02 2.75
CA LYS A 218 26.75 24.56 1.54
C LYS A 218 25.75 24.48 0.38
N CYS A 219 25.29 25.62 -0.11
CA CYS A 219 24.33 25.73 -1.21
C CYS A 219 24.97 26.37 -2.42
N PHE A 220 24.55 25.96 -3.63
CA PHE A 220 25.04 26.51 -4.88
C PHE A 220 23.88 26.77 -5.85
N ARG A 221 24.16 27.55 -6.91
CA ARG A 221 23.20 27.85 -7.98
C ARG A 221 23.27 26.81 -9.08
N VAL A 222 22.14 26.55 -9.71
CA VAL A 222 22.01 25.70 -10.90
C VAL A 222 21.42 26.50 -12.06
N LYS A 223 21.61 26.02 -13.27
CA LYS A 223 21.13 26.69 -14.48
C LYS A 223 19.62 26.49 -14.68
N LYS A 224 19.11 25.29 -14.41
CA LYS A 224 17.73 24.91 -14.63
C LYS A 224 17.35 23.72 -13.75
N ILE A 225 16.11 23.71 -13.27
CA ILE A 225 15.49 22.58 -12.58
C ILE A 225 14.19 22.26 -13.31
N VAL A 226 13.96 20.99 -13.61
CA VAL A 226 12.72 20.46 -14.19
C VAL A 226 12.20 19.38 -13.27
N VAL A 227 10.92 19.41 -12.92
CA VAL A 227 10.27 18.42 -12.05
C VAL A 227 9.07 17.84 -12.81
N ASN A 228 9.06 16.51 -12.99
CA ASN A 228 8.05 15.81 -13.80
C ASN A 228 7.80 16.47 -15.17
N GLY A 229 8.88 16.89 -15.85
CA GLY A 229 8.81 17.53 -17.17
C GLY A 229 8.46 19.03 -17.18
N LYS A 230 8.06 19.61 -16.03
CA LYS A 230 7.78 21.06 -15.92
C LYS A 230 8.99 21.83 -15.39
N LYS A 231 9.35 22.91 -16.08
CA LYS A 231 10.44 23.80 -15.65
C LYS A 231 9.98 24.62 -14.44
N ILE A 232 10.81 24.67 -13.40
CA ILE A 232 10.60 25.55 -12.24
C ILE A 232 11.02 26.96 -12.62
N GLU A 233 10.13 27.94 -12.40
CA GLU A 233 10.39 29.36 -12.73
C GLU A 233 11.10 30.08 -11.58
N SER A 234 10.82 29.71 -10.34
CA SER A 234 11.47 30.34 -9.20
C SER A 234 12.95 29.98 -9.08
N GLU A 235 13.79 30.96 -8.77
CA GLU A 235 15.19 30.72 -8.42
C GLU A 235 15.30 29.83 -7.18
N CYS A 236 15.92 28.66 -7.31
CA CYS A 236 16.19 27.73 -6.22
C CYS A 236 17.69 27.58 -6.00
N LEU A 237 18.08 27.24 -4.79
CA LEU A 237 19.44 26.80 -4.45
C LEU A 237 19.45 25.28 -4.23
N VAL A 238 20.58 24.65 -4.53
CA VAL A 238 20.83 23.25 -4.23
C VAL A 238 21.83 23.17 -3.07
N GLY A 239 21.38 22.65 -1.94
CA GLY A 239 22.19 22.42 -0.74
C GLY A 239 22.78 21.02 -0.75
N ILE A 240 24.00 20.86 -0.27
CA ILE A 240 24.72 19.59 -0.20
C ILE A 240 24.50 18.98 1.17
N SER A 241 23.93 17.76 1.22
CA SER A 241 23.79 17.02 2.47
C SER A 241 25.13 16.45 2.92
N ASP A 242 25.46 16.56 4.19
CA ASP A 242 26.70 15.96 4.75
C ASP A 242 26.61 14.42 4.79
N ASN A 243 25.40 13.88 4.98
CA ASN A 243 25.14 12.45 5.05
C ASN A 243 24.21 12.02 3.91
N ASN A 244 24.35 10.76 3.46
CA ASN A 244 23.41 10.18 2.53
C ASN A 244 22.04 9.98 3.17
N PHE A 245 20.99 10.19 2.39
CA PHE A 245 19.64 9.96 2.86
C PHE A 245 19.42 8.47 3.17
N LYS A 246 18.78 8.19 4.31
CA LYS A 246 18.42 6.81 4.72
C LYS A 246 17.18 6.26 3.98
N MET A 247 16.70 6.98 2.96
CA MET A 247 15.54 6.59 2.16
C MET A 247 16.01 5.90 0.88
N ASP A 248 15.50 4.70 0.61
CA ASP A 248 15.81 3.96 -0.61
C ASP A 248 15.37 4.75 -1.85
N LYS A 249 16.28 4.85 -2.83
CA LYS A 249 16.05 5.52 -4.13
C LYS A 249 15.72 7.01 -4.06
N VAL A 250 16.11 7.71 -3.02
CA VAL A 250 15.96 9.18 -2.93
C VAL A 250 17.32 9.84 -3.11
N ASP A 251 17.43 10.66 -4.15
CA ASP A 251 18.63 11.40 -4.53
C ASP A 251 18.61 12.82 -3.97
N LEU A 252 17.42 13.41 -3.84
CA LEU A 252 17.26 14.77 -3.36
C LEU A 252 15.94 14.99 -2.61
N LEU A 253 15.94 15.97 -1.71
CA LEU A 253 14.76 16.43 -0.97
C LEU A 253 14.25 17.75 -1.57
N LEU A 254 13.02 17.71 -2.06
CA LEU A 254 12.36 18.87 -2.65
C LEU A 254 11.74 19.77 -1.56
N HIS A 255 11.77 21.07 -1.81
CA HIS A 255 11.12 22.05 -0.95
C HIS A 255 9.63 22.20 -1.32
N LYS A 256 8.73 22.32 -0.32
CA LYS A 256 7.27 22.41 -0.52
C LYS A 256 6.82 23.55 -1.46
N LYS A 257 7.58 24.67 -1.52
CA LYS A 257 7.26 25.79 -2.40
C LYS A 257 7.38 25.43 -3.88
N ILE A 258 8.33 24.57 -4.23
CA ILE A 258 8.60 24.14 -5.62
C ILE A 258 7.42 23.34 -6.16
N ILE A 259 6.82 22.49 -5.34
CA ILE A 259 5.69 21.62 -5.76
C ILE A 259 4.42 22.44 -5.99
N LYS A 260 4.28 23.61 -5.36
CA LYS A 260 3.13 24.51 -5.60
C LYS A 260 3.18 25.21 -6.98
N GLU A 261 4.31 25.14 -7.67
CA GLU A 261 4.51 25.73 -9.01
C GLU A 261 4.28 24.70 -10.13
N ILE A 262 4.14 23.42 -9.78
CA ILE A 262 3.91 22.30 -10.69
C ILE A 262 2.42 21.96 -10.76
#